data_2ed1bbb159b5a0cbe418f4bdfe7e6a46
#
_entry.id   2ed1bbb159b5a0cbe418f4bdfe7e6a46
#
_cell.length_a   1.000
_cell.length_b   1.000
_cell.length_c   1.000
_cell.angle_alpha   90.00
_cell.angle_beta   90.00
_cell.angle_gamma   90.00
#
_symmetry.space_group_name_H-M   'P 1'
#
loop_
_entity.id
_entity.type
_entity.pdbx_description
1 polymer ?
#
loop_
_entity_poly.entity_id
_entity_poly.type
_entity_poly.pdbx_seq_one_letter_code
_entity_poly.pdbx_strand_id
1 'polypeptide(L)'
;EGEFLDGVSHEDISVRVMKLLCDEIGGDVMKMAVDIFENKYHKRFLHSLISSQLDMDRLDYLNRDSFYTGASEGIVSHERIIAMMTVSPDGEIVFEEKGLYSVEKFVVARRMMYWQVYLHKTALGADFIANGIIRRAIELIKEGKELPAPPSLKFLLSRKAQACDINDEYLEHYMSIDESDMWSVFKQWIHTDDFILSYLCRALCHRRLFFAKLLPE
;
A
#
# COMPACT_ATOMS: atom_id res chain seq x y z
N GLU A 1 -3.14 7.32 1.49
CA GLU A 1 -3.03 7.29 2.96
C GLU A 1 -2.53 8.63 3.51
N GLY A 2 -1.40 9.14 3.08
CA GLY A 2 -0.81 10.38 3.61
C GLY A 2 -1.67 11.63 3.54
N GLU A 3 -2.74 11.64 2.77
CA GLU A 3 -3.69 12.75 2.70
C GLU A 3 -4.82 12.63 3.74
N PHE A 4 -5.13 11.43 4.21
CA PHE A 4 -6.16 11.16 5.20
C PHE A 4 -5.61 11.00 6.62
N LEU A 5 -4.35 10.57 6.74
CA LEU A 5 -3.69 10.23 8.00
C LEU A 5 -2.49 11.14 8.24
N ASP A 6 -2.31 11.59 9.47
CA ASP A 6 -1.19 12.43 9.90
C ASP A 6 -0.31 11.68 10.90
N GLY A 7 0.86 11.23 10.43
CA GLY A 7 1.81 10.50 11.27
C GLY A 7 1.38 9.10 11.70
N VAL A 8 0.42 8.49 10.99
CA VAL A 8 -0.06 7.12 11.25
C VAL A 8 0.34 6.24 10.08
N SER A 9 1.00 5.13 10.36
CA SER A 9 1.39 4.17 9.34
C SER A 9 0.26 3.20 8.99
N HIS A 10 0.35 2.57 7.82
CA HIS A 10 -0.59 1.51 7.46
C HIS A 10 -0.46 0.28 8.36
N GLU A 11 0.71 0.04 8.95
CA GLU A 11 0.91 -1.01 9.95
C GLU A 11 0.12 -0.73 11.22
N ASP A 12 0.06 0.53 11.68
CA ASP A 12 -0.74 0.93 12.84
C ASP A 12 -2.23 0.67 12.60
N ILE A 13 -2.72 0.99 11.40
CA ILE A 13 -4.10 0.68 11.00
C ILE A 13 -4.33 -0.83 10.96
N SER A 14 -3.41 -1.58 10.35
CA SER A 14 -3.48 -3.03 10.28
C SER A 14 -3.59 -3.68 11.66
N VAL A 15 -2.78 -3.22 12.63
CA VAL A 15 -2.85 -3.71 14.02
C VAL A 15 -4.21 -3.42 14.65
N ARG A 16 -4.79 -2.24 14.41
CA ARG A 16 -6.11 -1.91 14.95
C ARG A 16 -7.21 -2.78 14.35
N VAL A 17 -7.19 -2.97 13.04
CA VAL A 17 -8.13 -3.87 12.35
C VAL A 17 -7.97 -5.31 12.84
N MET A 18 -6.73 -5.81 13.00
CA MET A 18 -6.49 -7.14 13.56
C MET A 18 -7.04 -7.27 14.99
N LYS A 19 -6.97 -6.23 15.82
CA LYS A 19 -7.55 -6.22 17.17
C LYS A 19 -9.07 -6.28 17.14
N LEU A 20 -9.73 -5.53 16.26
CA LEU A 20 -11.18 -5.66 16.04
C LEU A 20 -11.58 -7.09 15.64
N LEU A 21 -10.83 -7.69 14.71
CA LEU A 21 -11.05 -9.09 14.30
C LEU A 21 -10.80 -10.09 15.46
N CYS A 22 -9.85 -9.79 16.37
CA CYS A 22 -9.66 -10.59 17.57
C CYS A 22 -10.89 -10.60 18.48
N ASP A 23 -11.53 -9.45 18.63
CA ASP A 23 -12.73 -9.31 19.47
C ASP A 23 -13.95 -9.99 18.82
N GLU A 24 -14.04 -9.96 17.50
CA GLU A 24 -15.14 -10.59 16.75
C GLU A 24 -14.99 -12.11 16.62
N ILE A 25 -13.82 -12.58 16.20
CA ILE A 25 -13.55 -14.01 15.93
C ILE A 25 -13.22 -14.75 17.23
N GLY A 26 -12.49 -14.07 18.12
CA GLY A 26 -11.99 -14.65 19.37
C GLY A 26 -10.82 -15.62 19.17
N GLY A 27 -10.31 -16.13 20.30
CA GLY A 27 -9.32 -17.21 20.34
C GLY A 27 -7.86 -16.76 20.39
N ASP A 28 -7.02 -17.70 20.85
CA ASP A 28 -5.59 -17.45 21.08
C ASP A 28 -4.79 -17.34 19.78
N VAL A 29 -5.31 -17.90 18.67
CA VAL A 29 -4.66 -17.84 17.34
C VAL A 29 -4.62 -16.41 16.82
N MET A 30 -5.70 -15.65 16.97
CA MET A 30 -5.76 -14.25 16.55
C MET A 30 -4.81 -13.38 17.37
N LYS A 31 -4.75 -13.59 18.69
CA LYS A 31 -3.79 -12.90 19.57
C LYS A 31 -2.34 -13.18 19.13
N MET A 32 -2.05 -14.46 18.87
CA MET A 32 -0.73 -14.85 18.37
C MET A 32 -0.39 -14.16 17.03
N ALA A 33 -1.36 -14.04 16.12
CA ALA A 33 -1.15 -13.33 14.86
C ALA A 33 -0.79 -11.85 15.07
N VAL A 34 -1.48 -11.16 15.99
CA VAL A 34 -1.14 -9.79 16.37
C VAL A 34 0.26 -9.70 16.98
N ASP A 35 0.60 -10.61 17.90
CA ASP A 35 1.92 -10.64 18.54
C ASP A 35 3.05 -10.88 17.51
N ILE A 36 2.82 -11.74 16.50
CA ILE A 36 3.76 -11.96 15.40
C ILE A 36 3.92 -10.67 14.57
N PHE A 37 2.80 -10.04 14.21
CA PHE A 37 2.81 -8.82 13.40
C PHE A 37 3.52 -7.67 14.12
N GLU A 38 3.26 -7.48 15.42
CA GLU A 38 3.91 -6.45 16.24
C GLU A 38 5.34 -6.83 16.71
N ASN A 39 5.91 -7.96 16.23
CA ASN A 39 7.23 -8.48 16.64
C ASN A 39 7.37 -8.74 18.16
N LYS A 40 6.28 -9.12 18.80
CA LYS A 40 6.22 -9.44 20.25
C LYS A 40 6.27 -10.95 20.53
N TYR A 41 6.03 -11.77 19.51
CA TYR A 41 6.02 -13.22 19.66
C TYR A 41 7.43 -13.78 19.86
N HIS A 42 7.58 -14.76 20.73
CA HIS A 42 8.90 -15.32 21.11
C HIS A 42 9.69 -15.93 19.95
N LYS A 43 9.03 -16.37 18.87
CA LYS A 43 9.69 -16.86 17.64
C LYS A 43 9.80 -15.71 16.63
N ARG A 44 10.87 -14.93 16.73
CA ARG A 44 11.09 -13.72 15.92
C ARG A 44 11.12 -13.97 14.43
N PHE A 45 11.58 -15.15 13.99
CA PHE A 45 11.61 -15.49 12.57
C PHE A 45 10.22 -15.42 11.90
N LEU A 46 9.13 -15.61 12.66
CA LEU A 46 7.78 -15.48 12.10
C LEU A 46 7.46 -14.04 11.68
N HIS A 47 7.91 -13.06 12.45
CA HIS A 47 7.82 -11.65 12.04
C HIS A 47 8.67 -11.37 10.79
N SER A 48 9.87 -11.95 10.70
CA SER A 48 10.75 -11.77 9.53
C SER A 48 10.15 -12.34 8.24
N LEU A 49 9.24 -13.32 8.32
CA LEU A 49 8.48 -13.81 7.15
C LEU A 49 7.46 -12.79 6.63
N ILE A 50 7.01 -11.87 7.50
CA ILE A 50 5.99 -10.87 7.17
C ILE A 50 6.65 -9.53 6.81
N SER A 51 7.71 -9.17 7.53
CA SER A 51 8.36 -7.86 7.39
C SER A 51 9.88 -8.00 7.47
N SER A 52 10.51 -8.16 6.31
CA SER A 52 11.97 -8.19 6.18
C SER A 52 12.41 -7.77 4.78
N GLN A 53 13.71 -7.85 4.48
CA GLN A 53 14.22 -7.56 3.14
C GLN A 53 13.82 -8.63 2.11
N LEU A 54 13.59 -9.86 2.57
CA LEU A 54 13.12 -10.98 1.76
C LEU A 54 12.00 -11.67 2.54
N ASP A 55 10.80 -11.13 2.45
CA ASP A 55 9.58 -11.63 3.06
C ASP A 55 8.64 -12.27 2.02
N MET A 56 7.58 -12.88 2.50
CA MET A 56 6.65 -13.62 1.64
C MET A 56 5.86 -12.69 0.72
N ASP A 57 5.55 -11.48 1.16
CA ASP A 57 4.86 -10.47 0.36
C ASP A 57 5.72 -10.07 -0.85
N ARG A 58 7.01 -9.79 -0.63
CA ARG A 58 7.94 -9.47 -1.73
C ARG A 58 8.13 -10.61 -2.71
N LEU A 59 8.18 -11.85 -2.23
CA LEU A 59 8.26 -13.02 -3.09
C LEU A 59 7.00 -13.19 -3.94
N ASP A 60 5.82 -12.88 -3.40
CA ASP A 60 4.58 -12.95 -4.13
C ASP A 60 4.48 -11.82 -5.16
N TYR A 61 4.55 -10.55 -4.71
CA TYR A 61 4.24 -9.46 -5.61
C TYR A 61 5.25 -9.31 -6.76
N LEU A 62 6.53 -9.64 -6.57
CA LEU A 62 7.50 -9.58 -7.66
C LEU A 62 7.12 -10.51 -8.82
N ASN A 63 6.73 -11.74 -8.53
CA ASN A 63 6.28 -12.67 -9.56
C ASN A 63 4.95 -12.26 -10.18
N ARG A 64 3.99 -11.85 -9.38
CA ARG A 64 2.67 -11.43 -9.81
C ARG A 64 2.74 -10.16 -10.66
N ASP A 65 3.47 -9.16 -10.22
CA ASP A 65 3.62 -7.91 -10.96
C ASP A 65 4.43 -8.12 -12.25
N SER A 66 5.46 -8.99 -12.23
CA SER A 66 6.17 -9.40 -13.42
C SER A 66 5.21 -10.01 -14.47
N PHE A 67 4.32 -10.89 -14.04
CA PHE A 67 3.33 -11.51 -14.90
C PHE A 67 2.38 -10.47 -15.52
N TYR A 68 1.77 -9.62 -14.70
CA TYR A 68 0.77 -8.66 -15.17
C TYR A 68 1.35 -7.48 -15.96
N THR A 69 2.58 -7.08 -15.67
CA THR A 69 3.26 -5.98 -16.40
C THR A 69 4.02 -6.43 -17.63
N GLY A 70 4.32 -7.73 -17.73
CA GLY A 70 5.18 -8.29 -18.78
C GLY A 70 6.67 -8.02 -18.57
N ALA A 71 7.08 -7.50 -17.40
CA ALA A 71 8.48 -7.25 -17.04
C ALA A 71 9.12 -8.54 -16.51
N SER A 72 9.70 -9.36 -17.41
CA SER A 72 10.25 -10.69 -17.07
C SER A 72 11.40 -10.67 -16.06
N GLU A 73 12.01 -9.52 -15.84
CA GLU A 73 13.10 -9.31 -14.88
C GLU A 73 12.66 -9.55 -13.43
N GLY A 74 11.35 -9.41 -13.13
CA GLY A 74 10.78 -9.67 -11.82
C GLY A 74 10.59 -11.15 -11.47
N ILE A 75 10.77 -12.06 -12.41
CA ILE A 75 10.58 -13.50 -12.19
C ILE A 75 11.67 -14.04 -11.27
N VAL A 76 11.28 -14.55 -10.11
CA VAL A 76 12.17 -15.19 -9.13
C VAL A 76 11.72 -16.60 -8.82
N SER A 77 12.67 -17.48 -8.51
CA SER A 77 12.39 -18.87 -8.12
C SER A 77 11.99 -18.94 -6.64
N HIS A 78 10.79 -18.47 -6.32
CA HIS A 78 10.31 -18.40 -4.93
C HIS A 78 10.29 -19.77 -4.25
N GLU A 79 9.89 -20.84 -4.94
CA GLU A 79 9.91 -22.21 -4.40
C GLU A 79 11.31 -22.63 -3.93
N ARG A 80 12.34 -22.31 -4.75
CA ARG A 80 13.72 -22.63 -4.38
C ARG A 80 14.20 -21.78 -3.20
N ILE A 81 13.85 -20.49 -3.16
CA ILE A 81 14.20 -19.61 -2.04
C ILE A 81 13.59 -20.16 -0.75
N ILE A 82 12.30 -20.52 -0.76
CA ILE A 82 11.60 -21.10 0.39
C ILE A 82 12.23 -22.44 0.81
N ALA A 83 12.57 -23.31 -0.16
CA ALA A 83 13.21 -24.60 0.12
C ALA A 83 14.63 -24.49 0.72
N MET A 84 15.30 -23.34 0.51
CA MET A 84 16.63 -23.08 1.06
C MET A 84 16.60 -22.25 2.35
N MET A 85 15.43 -21.83 2.77
CA MET A 85 15.23 -21.05 4.00
C MET A 85 15.28 -21.96 5.21
N THR A 86 15.97 -21.55 6.25
CA THR A 86 16.03 -22.26 7.54
C THR A 86 16.13 -21.25 8.69
N VAL A 87 16.03 -21.72 9.91
CA VAL A 87 16.13 -20.88 11.11
C VAL A 87 17.45 -21.19 11.82
N SER A 88 18.22 -20.16 12.10
CA SER A 88 19.49 -20.26 12.85
C SER A 88 19.25 -20.61 14.32
N PRO A 89 20.27 -21.05 15.06
CA PRO A 89 20.17 -21.26 16.51
C PRO A 89 19.72 -20.01 17.29
N ASP A 90 20.01 -18.81 16.75
CA ASP A 90 19.64 -17.51 17.34
C ASP A 90 18.18 -17.11 17.00
N GLY A 91 17.48 -17.95 16.25
CA GLY A 91 16.06 -17.70 15.89
C GLY A 91 15.85 -16.74 14.72
N GLU A 92 16.87 -16.52 13.89
CA GLU A 92 16.79 -15.67 12.69
C GLU A 92 16.62 -16.51 11.41
N ILE A 93 15.97 -15.94 10.39
CA ILE A 93 15.90 -16.58 9.07
C ILE A 93 17.24 -16.47 8.39
N VAL A 94 17.75 -17.62 7.94
CA VAL A 94 18.98 -17.74 7.16
C VAL A 94 18.74 -18.61 5.94
N PHE A 95 19.64 -18.54 4.96
CA PHE A 95 19.57 -19.33 3.73
C PHE A 95 20.76 -20.27 3.64
N GLU A 96 20.53 -21.49 3.20
CA GLU A 96 21.60 -22.42 2.90
C GLU A 96 22.48 -21.85 1.77
N GLU A 97 23.79 -22.10 1.83
CA GLU A 97 24.78 -21.59 0.86
C GLU A 97 24.41 -21.91 -0.61
N LYS A 98 23.86 -23.09 -0.87
CA LYS A 98 23.38 -23.50 -2.19
C LYS A 98 22.19 -22.68 -2.71
N GLY A 99 21.55 -21.89 -1.87
CA GLY A 99 20.49 -20.94 -2.20
C GLY A 99 20.98 -19.54 -2.60
N LEU A 100 22.27 -19.23 -2.41
CA LEU A 100 22.86 -17.90 -2.58
C LEU A 100 22.46 -17.23 -3.90
N TYR A 101 22.65 -17.93 -5.03
CA TYR A 101 22.30 -17.37 -6.34
C TYR A 101 20.82 -17.05 -6.53
N SER A 102 19.93 -17.76 -5.82
CA SER A 102 18.50 -17.47 -5.89
C SER A 102 18.17 -16.21 -5.10
N VAL A 103 18.85 -15.98 -3.96
CA VAL A 103 18.73 -14.75 -3.15
C VAL A 103 19.33 -13.56 -3.90
N GLU A 104 20.50 -13.70 -4.51
CA GLU A 104 21.11 -12.66 -5.35
C GLU A 104 20.17 -12.28 -6.50
N LYS A 105 19.62 -13.28 -7.21
CA LYS A 105 18.66 -13.04 -8.28
C LYS A 105 17.45 -12.28 -7.79
N PHE A 106 16.92 -12.60 -6.59
CA PHE A 106 15.80 -11.89 -5.99
C PHE A 106 16.14 -10.41 -5.77
N VAL A 107 17.29 -10.09 -5.21
CA VAL A 107 17.72 -8.71 -4.97
C VAL A 107 17.84 -7.93 -6.28
N VAL A 108 18.42 -8.56 -7.31
CA VAL A 108 18.55 -7.94 -8.64
C VAL A 108 17.18 -7.75 -9.28
N ALA A 109 16.32 -8.78 -9.26
CA ALA A 109 14.97 -8.73 -9.82
C ALA A 109 14.15 -7.60 -9.16
N ARG A 110 14.17 -7.49 -7.83
CA ARG A 110 13.53 -6.40 -7.08
C ARG A 110 14.02 -5.03 -7.58
N ARG A 111 15.34 -4.84 -7.70
CA ARG A 111 15.92 -3.59 -8.20
C ARG A 111 15.43 -3.26 -9.60
N MET A 112 15.39 -4.25 -10.49
CA MET A 112 14.93 -4.05 -11.88
C MET A 112 13.45 -3.68 -11.94
N MET A 113 12.60 -4.35 -11.14
CA MET A 113 11.18 -4.03 -11.05
C MET A 113 10.93 -2.61 -10.52
N TYR A 114 11.75 -2.13 -9.55
CA TYR A 114 11.68 -0.74 -9.13
C TYR A 114 11.92 0.23 -10.29
N TRP A 115 12.94 -0.01 -11.12
CA TRP A 115 13.24 0.86 -12.26
C TRP A 115 12.24 0.76 -13.39
N GLN A 116 11.76 -0.44 -13.71
CA GLN A 116 10.93 -0.67 -14.89
C GLN A 116 9.45 -0.48 -14.63
N VAL A 117 8.99 -0.75 -13.41
CA VAL A 117 7.57 -0.77 -13.05
C VAL A 117 7.23 0.27 -12.00
N TYR A 118 7.75 0.15 -10.78
CA TYR A 118 7.28 0.96 -9.65
C TYR A 118 7.68 2.44 -9.74
N LEU A 119 8.88 2.74 -10.22
CA LEU A 119 9.35 4.10 -10.46
C LEU A 119 9.20 4.54 -11.92
N HIS A 120 8.38 3.83 -12.71
CA HIS A 120 8.15 4.24 -14.07
C HIS A 120 7.48 5.61 -14.12
N LYS A 121 8.02 6.52 -14.94
CA LYS A 121 7.58 7.92 -15.01
C LYS A 121 6.07 8.10 -15.21
N THR A 122 5.42 7.18 -15.95
CA THR A 122 3.97 7.22 -16.18
C THR A 122 3.19 6.86 -14.91
N ALA A 123 3.65 5.84 -14.15
CA ALA A 123 3.05 5.47 -12.87
C ALA A 123 3.16 6.61 -11.86
N LEU A 124 4.37 7.16 -11.69
CA LEU A 124 4.60 8.32 -10.83
C LEU A 124 3.75 9.53 -11.24
N GLY A 125 3.63 9.80 -12.56
CA GLY A 125 2.79 10.89 -13.06
C GLY A 125 1.31 10.70 -12.72
N ALA A 126 0.80 9.47 -12.79
CA ALA A 126 -0.56 9.15 -12.38
C ALA A 126 -0.77 9.33 -10.87
N ASP A 127 0.17 8.87 -10.08
CA ASP A 127 0.18 9.00 -8.62
C ASP A 127 0.15 10.47 -8.18
N PHE A 128 1.00 11.31 -8.77
CA PHE A 128 1.00 12.75 -8.51
C PHE A 128 -0.34 13.41 -8.84
N ILE A 129 -0.96 13.02 -9.96
CA ILE A 129 -2.28 13.55 -10.33
C ILE A 129 -3.34 13.08 -9.33
N ALA A 130 -3.37 11.80 -8.97
CA ALA A 130 -4.32 11.23 -8.02
C ALA A 130 -4.22 11.93 -6.64
N ASN A 131 -3.00 12.09 -6.12
CA ASN A 131 -2.75 12.84 -4.90
C ASN A 131 -3.19 14.31 -5.02
N GLY A 132 -2.92 14.95 -6.16
CA GLY A 132 -3.36 16.31 -6.44
C GLY A 132 -4.89 16.46 -6.45
N ILE A 133 -5.62 15.48 -6.98
CA ILE A 133 -7.08 15.43 -6.95
C ILE A 133 -7.59 15.41 -5.50
N ILE A 134 -7.06 14.51 -4.68
CA ILE A 134 -7.49 14.37 -3.28
C ILE A 134 -7.20 15.65 -2.48
N ARG A 135 -5.99 16.22 -2.63
CA ARG A 135 -5.64 17.49 -1.98
C ARG A 135 -6.60 18.59 -2.36
N ARG A 136 -6.89 18.75 -3.66
CA ARG A 136 -7.82 19.78 -4.12
C ARG A 136 -9.23 19.55 -3.62
N ALA A 137 -9.71 18.30 -3.56
CA ALA A 137 -11.00 17.97 -2.98
C ALA A 137 -11.08 18.36 -1.50
N ILE A 138 -10.04 18.04 -0.71
CA ILE A 138 -9.96 18.44 0.71
C ILE A 138 -9.97 19.97 0.87
N GLU A 139 -9.24 20.72 0.04
CA GLU A 139 -9.26 22.18 0.04
C GLU A 139 -10.66 22.73 -0.21
N LEU A 140 -11.33 22.24 -1.25
CA LEU A 140 -12.68 22.67 -1.61
C LEU A 140 -13.71 22.39 -0.51
N ILE A 141 -13.62 21.24 0.15
CA ILE A 141 -14.48 20.90 1.29
C ILE A 141 -14.22 21.83 2.46
N LYS A 142 -12.96 22.18 2.74
CA LYS A 142 -12.60 23.19 3.77
C LYS A 142 -13.12 24.58 3.41
N GLU A 143 -13.22 24.92 2.14
CA GLU A 143 -13.84 26.15 1.65
C GLU A 143 -15.39 26.12 1.72
N GLY A 144 -15.99 25.03 2.18
CA GLY A 144 -17.44 24.85 2.28
C GLY A 144 -18.13 24.44 1.00
N LYS A 145 -17.38 23.98 0.00
CA LYS A 145 -17.96 23.46 -1.24
C LYS A 145 -18.38 22.00 -1.09
N GLU A 146 -19.57 21.67 -1.59
CA GLU A 146 -20.03 20.29 -1.61
C GLU A 146 -19.51 19.55 -2.84
N LEU A 147 -18.90 18.40 -2.62
CA LEU A 147 -18.46 17.49 -3.66
C LEU A 147 -19.26 16.18 -3.58
N PRO A 148 -19.74 15.64 -4.72
CA PRO A 148 -20.39 14.34 -4.74
C PRO A 148 -19.38 13.25 -4.38
N ALA A 149 -19.66 12.48 -3.32
CA ALA A 149 -18.86 11.35 -2.90
C ALA A 149 -19.69 10.40 -2.02
N PRO A 150 -19.34 9.11 -1.93
CA PRO A 150 -19.92 8.18 -0.97
C PRO A 150 -19.79 8.70 0.47
N PRO A 151 -20.69 8.33 1.39
CA PRO A 151 -20.67 8.82 2.78
C PRO A 151 -19.33 8.62 3.47
N SER A 152 -18.74 7.44 3.35
CA SER A 152 -17.45 7.11 3.96
C SER A 152 -16.30 7.95 3.41
N LEU A 153 -16.26 8.19 2.11
CA LEU A 153 -15.25 9.05 1.51
C LEU A 153 -15.46 10.52 1.93
N LYS A 154 -16.70 11.01 2.02
CA LYS A 154 -16.99 12.35 2.56
C LYS A 154 -16.50 12.50 3.99
N PHE A 155 -16.70 11.48 4.81
CA PHE A 155 -16.22 11.45 6.20
C PHE A 155 -14.69 11.61 6.25
N LEU A 156 -13.94 10.85 5.45
CA LEU A 156 -12.48 10.90 5.42
C LEU A 156 -11.95 12.22 4.82
N LEU A 157 -12.56 12.71 3.74
CA LEU A 157 -12.15 13.98 3.10
C LEU A 157 -12.36 15.19 4.00
N SER A 158 -13.33 15.13 4.93
CA SER A 158 -13.65 16.24 5.85
C SER A 158 -12.66 16.41 7.00
N ARG A 159 -11.80 15.44 7.24
CA ARG A 159 -10.88 15.42 8.39
C ARG A 159 -9.58 14.72 8.05
N LYS A 160 -8.48 15.25 8.60
CA LYS A 160 -7.18 14.59 8.59
C LYS A 160 -6.96 14.00 9.98
N ALA A 161 -7.06 12.67 10.08
CA ALA A 161 -7.00 11.98 11.37
C ALA A 161 -5.56 11.82 11.87
N GLN A 162 -5.37 12.09 13.16
CA GLN A 162 -4.19 11.69 13.92
C GLN A 162 -4.44 10.35 14.62
N ALA A 163 -3.41 9.77 15.19
CA ALA A 163 -3.51 8.46 15.84
C ALA A 163 -4.61 8.38 16.93
N CYS A 164 -4.90 9.48 17.63
CA CYS A 164 -5.96 9.57 18.65
C CYS A 164 -7.37 9.61 18.05
N ASP A 165 -7.52 10.01 16.78
CA ASP A 165 -8.83 10.16 16.13
C ASP A 165 -9.33 8.86 15.49
N ILE A 166 -8.46 7.86 15.40
CA ILE A 166 -8.76 6.58 14.78
C ILE A 166 -9.49 5.70 15.79
N ASN A 167 -10.79 5.83 15.83
CA ASN A 167 -11.72 4.99 16.57
C ASN A 167 -12.39 3.97 15.63
N ASP A 168 -13.30 3.15 16.15
CA ASP A 168 -13.98 2.11 15.39
C ASP A 168 -14.82 2.71 14.24
N GLU A 169 -15.48 3.84 14.43
CA GLU A 169 -16.21 4.56 13.39
C GLU A 169 -15.28 4.99 12.24
N TYR A 170 -14.10 5.52 12.57
CA TYR A 170 -13.10 5.89 11.57
C TYR A 170 -12.64 4.68 10.78
N LEU A 171 -12.34 3.57 11.47
CA LEU A 171 -11.91 2.32 10.84
C LEU A 171 -13.00 1.74 9.94
N GLU A 172 -14.27 1.77 10.35
CA GLU A 172 -15.40 1.32 9.53
C GLU A 172 -15.45 2.11 8.21
N HIS A 173 -15.39 3.42 8.27
CA HIS A 173 -15.36 4.27 7.07
C HIS A 173 -14.11 4.02 6.23
N TYR A 174 -12.95 3.86 6.84
CA TYR A 174 -11.70 3.63 6.14
C TYR A 174 -11.70 2.29 5.40
N MET A 175 -12.17 1.21 6.03
CA MET A 175 -12.26 -0.13 5.44
C MET A 175 -13.35 -0.27 4.39
N SER A 176 -14.36 0.61 4.40
CA SER A 176 -15.48 0.56 3.43
C SER A 176 -15.16 1.18 2.08
N ILE A 177 -14.02 1.86 1.93
CA ILE A 177 -13.62 2.51 0.67
C ILE A 177 -12.72 1.58 -0.13
N ASP A 178 -13.03 1.45 -1.41
CA ASP A 178 -12.24 0.70 -2.37
C ASP A 178 -11.85 1.56 -3.60
N GLU A 179 -11.13 0.94 -4.52
CA GLU A 179 -10.71 1.56 -5.78
C GLU A 179 -11.90 2.00 -6.63
N SER A 180 -13.02 1.28 -6.58
CA SER A 180 -14.24 1.58 -7.35
C SER A 180 -14.85 2.90 -6.91
N ASP A 181 -14.87 3.17 -5.60
CA ASP A 181 -15.32 4.44 -5.04
C ASP A 181 -14.47 5.60 -5.55
N MET A 182 -13.16 5.43 -5.54
CA MET A 182 -12.21 6.45 -6.01
C MET A 182 -12.42 6.76 -7.50
N TRP A 183 -12.51 5.73 -8.34
CA TRP A 183 -12.76 5.93 -9.77
C TRP A 183 -14.13 6.55 -10.04
N SER A 184 -15.16 6.19 -9.27
CA SER A 184 -16.49 6.76 -9.38
C SER A 184 -16.47 8.27 -9.13
N VAL A 185 -15.84 8.71 -8.04
CA VAL A 185 -15.76 10.15 -7.72
C VAL A 185 -14.90 10.91 -8.71
N PHE A 186 -13.78 10.35 -9.17
CA PHE A 186 -12.93 11.01 -10.18
C PHE A 186 -13.71 11.28 -11.46
N LYS A 187 -14.53 10.33 -11.92
CA LYS A 187 -15.41 10.52 -13.09
C LYS A 187 -16.49 11.57 -12.86
N GLN A 188 -17.05 11.65 -11.65
CA GLN A 188 -18.06 12.66 -11.31
C GLN A 188 -17.41 14.05 -11.21
N TRP A 189 -16.22 14.16 -10.61
CA TRP A 189 -15.52 15.44 -10.43
C TRP A 189 -14.96 16.05 -11.72
N ILE A 190 -14.94 15.31 -12.83
CA ILE A 190 -14.67 15.89 -14.16
C ILE A 190 -15.66 17.05 -14.48
N HIS A 191 -16.85 16.99 -13.91
CA HIS A 191 -17.94 17.93 -14.21
C HIS A 191 -18.14 18.99 -13.12
N THR A 192 -17.21 19.14 -12.17
CA THR A 192 -17.28 20.20 -11.16
C THR A 192 -16.89 21.55 -11.75
N ASP A 193 -17.38 22.63 -11.13
CA ASP A 193 -17.06 24.01 -11.55
C ASP A 193 -15.63 24.41 -11.22
N ASP A 194 -14.94 23.67 -10.33
CA ASP A 194 -13.54 23.93 -10.03
C ASP A 194 -12.64 23.45 -11.16
N PHE A 195 -11.97 24.41 -11.79
CA PHE A 195 -11.11 24.15 -12.94
C PHE A 195 -9.99 23.16 -12.62
N ILE A 196 -9.33 23.30 -11.46
CA ILE A 196 -8.17 22.47 -11.09
C ILE A 196 -8.63 21.04 -10.87
N LEU A 197 -9.68 20.82 -10.06
CA LEU A 197 -10.21 19.49 -9.78
C LEU A 197 -10.69 18.82 -11.07
N SER A 198 -11.51 19.50 -11.86
CA SER A 198 -12.02 18.99 -13.13
C SER A 198 -10.90 18.63 -14.12
N TYR A 199 -9.87 19.47 -14.22
CA TYR A 199 -8.74 19.26 -15.12
C TYR A 199 -7.91 18.02 -14.71
N LEU A 200 -7.56 17.90 -13.42
CA LEU A 200 -6.79 16.76 -12.89
C LEU A 200 -7.57 15.45 -13.06
N CYS A 201 -8.86 15.44 -12.71
CA CYS A 201 -9.71 14.26 -12.89
C CYS A 201 -9.80 13.85 -14.36
N ARG A 202 -9.96 14.80 -15.25
CA ARG A 202 -9.99 14.54 -16.71
C ARG A 202 -8.65 14.01 -17.21
N ALA A 203 -7.52 14.56 -16.71
CA ALA A 203 -6.19 14.11 -17.08
C ALA A 203 -5.95 12.65 -16.66
N LEU A 204 -6.35 12.28 -15.44
CA LEU A 204 -6.22 10.92 -14.94
C LEU A 204 -7.15 9.96 -15.69
N CYS A 205 -8.45 10.25 -15.76
CA CYS A 205 -9.45 9.36 -16.37
C CYS A 205 -9.21 9.11 -17.87
N HIS A 206 -8.68 10.10 -18.59
CA HIS A 206 -8.38 9.97 -20.02
C HIS A 206 -6.91 9.67 -20.32
N ARG A 207 -6.11 9.31 -19.29
CA ARG A 207 -4.68 8.97 -19.41
C ARG A 207 -3.84 10.05 -20.11
N ARG A 208 -4.17 11.33 -19.89
CA ARG A 208 -3.40 12.49 -20.36
C ARG A 208 -2.48 12.96 -19.23
N LEU A 209 -1.58 12.07 -18.83
CA LEU A 209 -0.73 12.26 -17.66
C LEU A 209 0.36 13.31 -17.91
N PHE A 210 0.83 13.94 -16.83
CA PHE A 210 1.95 14.86 -16.89
C PHE A 210 3.26 14.11 -17.16
N PHE A 211 4.18 14.77 -17.83
CA PHE A 211 5.51 14.25 -17.99
C PHE A 211 6.26 14.32 -16.65
N ALA A 212 6.60 13.17 -16.09
CA ALA A 212 7.43 13.06 -14.91
C ALA A 212 8.88 12.80 -15.31
N LYS A 213 9.82 13.51 -14.69
CA LYS A 213 11.27 13.30 -14.85
C LYS A 213 11.89 13.14 -13.47
N LEU A 214 12.51 11.99 -13.24
CA LEU A 214 13.39 11.81 -12.09
C LEU A 214 14.65 12.65 -12.31
N LEU A 215 14.92 13.56 -11.39
CA LEU A 215 16.17 14.32 -11.39
C LEU A 215 17.22 13.51 -10.63
N PRO A 216 18.46 13.42 -11.13
CA PRO A 216 19.55 12.90 -10.32
C PRO A 216 19.76 13.85 -9.13
N GLU A 217 20.09 13.28 -7.97
CA GLU A 217 20.55 14.01 -6.79
C GLU A 217 21.88 14.70 -7.06
#